data_6c280cc67b883d0ca14a242f80579034
#
_entry.id   6c280cc67b883d0ca14a242f80579034
#
_cell.length_a   1.000
_cell.length_b   1.000
_cell.length_c   1.000
_cell.angle_alpha   90.00
_cell.angle_beta   90.00
_cell.angle_gamma   90.00
#
_symmetry.space_group_name_H-M   'P 1'
#
loop_
_entity.id
_entity.type
_entity.pdbx_description
1 polymer ?
#
loop_
_entity_poly.entity_id
_entity_poly.type
_entity_poly.pdbx_seq_one_letter_code
_entity_poly.pdbx_strand_id
1 'polypeptide(L)'
;MSLSITDSMKAGVWMLGAVISFSLMAIAGRELGGELDSFEIMLWRSLAGIFIVLVVAWRFNTLNQIKFNNLKLHTIRNVSHFFGQTLWYFAVTKVTLAQLFAFEFTAPLWVALIAPLFLKETLTKTKFLSIFIGFIGILMIARPEATGLSAGMLAAIFCAVGFAGSILATKLLTRTQSVTCILFWLTVMQCVMSIICAGFDGIIALPNTANLHWVAVISVGGLTAHFCITTALTLAPASIVAPLEFLRLPLIAAVSYTHLTLPTK
;
A
#
# COMPACT_ATOMS: atom_id res chain seq x y z
N MET A 1 26.54 1.90 6.97
CA MET A 1 26.33 3.09 6.11
C MET A 1 25.68 4.16 6.96
N SER A 2 26.39 5.27 7.25
CA SER A 2 25.82 6.38 8.02
C SER A 2 24.69 7.01 7.21
N LEU A 3 23.51 7.09 7.79
CA LEU A 3 22.35 7.73 7.16
C LEU A 3 22.64 9.23 7.03
N SER A 4 22.66 9.74 5.81
CA SER A 4 22.77 11.19 5.60
C SER A 4 21.44 11.86 5.97
N ILE A 5 21.47 12.99 6.67
CA ILE A 5 20.28 13.80 6.97
C ILE A 5 19.55 14.14 5.66
N THR A 6 20.29 14.43 4.61
CA THR A 6 19.77 14.74 3.27
C THR A 6 18.98 13.58 2.67
N ASP A 7 19.42 12.34 2.85
CA ASP A 7 18.72 11.17 2.29
C ASP A 7 17.43 10.87 3.06
N SER A 8 17.43 11.07 4.38
CA SER A 8 16.22 10.97 5.20
C SER A 8 15.19 12.03 4.81
N MET A 9 15.62 13.27 4.54
CA MET A 9 14.71 14.33 4.06
C MET A 9 14.13 14.00 2.67
N LYS A 10 14.95 13.52 1.74
CA LYS A 10 14.48 13.08 0.42
C LYS A 10 13.49 11.94 0.55
N ALA A 11 13.75 10.94 1.41
CA ALA A 11 12.80 9.87 1.68
C ALA A 11 11.46 10.41 2.21
N GLY A 12 11.50 11.41 3.10
CA GLY A 12 10.31 12.10 3.61
C GLY A 12 9.49 12.76 2.50
N VAL A 13 10.14 13.46 1.56
CA VAL A 13 9.45 14.07 0.41
C VAL A 13 8.77 13.01 -0.47
N TRP A 14 9.47 11.91 -0.77
CA TRP A 14 8.85 10.81 -1.51
C TRP A 14 7.66 10.22 -0.75
N MET A 15 7.74 10.10 0.57
CA MET A 15 6.63 9.59 1.38
C MET A 15 5.41 10.52 1.38
N LEU A 16 5.56 11.84 1.23
CA LEU A 16 4.41 12.73 1.02
C LEU A 16 3.67 12.39 -0.27
N GLY A 17 4.38 12.11 -1.36
CA GLY A 17 3.79 11.63 -2.60
C GLY A 17 3.04 10.31 -2.42
N ALA A 18 3.60 9.35 -1.67
CA ALA A 18 2.94 8.09 -1.35
C ALA A 18 1.65 8.31 -0.53
N VAL A 19 1.71 9.15 0.51
CA VAL A 19 0.58 9.49 1.40
C VAL A 19 -0.59 10.08 0.62
N ILE A 20 -0.34 11.06 -0.25
CA ILE A 20 -1.38 11.67 -1.10
C ILE A 20 -1.98 10.63 -2.04
N SER A 21 -1.15 9.86 -2.72
CA SER A 21 -1.58 8.86 -3.69
C SER A 21 -2.41 7.73 -3.06
N PHE A 22 -1.99 7.21 -1.90
CA PHE A 22 -2.76 6.21 -1.16
C PHE A 22 -4.08 6.77 -0.61
N SER A 23 -4.13 8.05 -0.23
CA SER A 23 -5.37 8.67 0.22
C SER A 23 -6.40 8.79 -0.90
N LEU A 24 -5.96 9.21 -2.10
CA LEU A 24 -6.81 9.23 -3.31
C LEU A 24 -7.28 7.83 -3.68
N MET A 25 -6.39 6.84 -3.59
CA MET A 25 -6.73 5.44 -3.85
C MET A 25 -7.78 4.89 -2.86
N ALA A 26 -7.75 5.33 -1.60
CA ALA A 26 -8.74 4.92 -0.60
C ALA A 26 -10.14 5.45 -0.92
N ILE A 27 -10.25 6.70 -1.35
CA ILE A 27 -11.52 7.29 -1.77
C ILE A 27 -12.05 6.54 -2.99
N ALA A 28 -11.22 6.38 -4.03
CA ALA A 28 -11.61 5.68 -5.25
C ALA A 28 -11.97 4.20 -5.01
N GLY A 29 -11.27 3.52 -4.09
CA GLY A 29 -11.57 2.14 -3.70
C GLY A 29 -12.93 1.99 -3.01
N ARG A 30 -13.34 2.99 -2.25
CA ARG A 30 -14.67 3.01 -1.62
C ARG A 30 -15.78 3.22 -2.65
N GLU A 31 -15.58 4.12 -3.60
CA GLU A 31 -16.54 4.38 -4.68
C GLU A 31 -16.72 3.14 -5.61
N LEU A 32 -15.64 2.41 -5.89
CA LEU A 32 -15.69 1.20 -6.74
C LEU A 32 -16.23 -0.03 -6.03
N GLY A 33 -16.10 -0.13 -4.71
CA GLY A 33 -16.41 -1.35 -3.95
C GLY A 33 -17.90 -1.71 -3.87
N GLY A 34 -18.78 -0.94 -4.49
CA GLY A 34 -20.20 -1.29 -4.69
C GLY A 34 -20.48 -2.01 -6.02
N GLU A 35 -19.57 -1.93 -7.00
CA GLU A 35 -19.75 -2.42 -8.37
C GLU A 35 -18.72 -3.48 -8.77
N LEU A 36 -17.50 -3.38 -8.25
CA LEU A 36 -16.40 -4.32 -8.49
C LEU A 36 -15.96 -4.96 -7.18
N ASP A 37 -15.66 -6.24 -7.20
CA ASP A 37 -15.07 -6.89 -6.05
C ASP A 37 -13.57 -6.57 -5.89
N SER A 38 -12.98 -7.03 -4.78
CA SER A 38 -11.57 -6.74 -4.46
C SER A 38 -10.60 -7.30 -5.51
N PHE A 39 -10.90 -8.44 -6.12
CA PHE A 39 -10.03 -9.09 -7.10
C PHE A 39 -10.15 -8.42 -8.47
N GLU A 40 -11.36 -7.98 -8.83
CA GLU A 40 -11.62 -7.24 -10.06
C GLU A 40 -10.95 -5.87 -10.04
N ILE A 41 -11.06 -5.13 -8.91
CA ILE A 41 -10.32 -3.87 -8.71
C ILE A 41 -8.81 -4.10 -8.88
N MET A 42 -8.28 -5.17 -8.26
CA MET A 42 -6.88 -5.54 -8.36
C MET A 42 -6.47 -5.91 -9.79
N LEU A 43 -7.35 -6.58 -10.55
CA LEU A 43 -7.12 -6.96 -11.94
C LEU A 43 -6.99 -5.72 -12.83
N TRP A 44 -8.01 -4.86 -12.82
CA TRP A 44 -8.06 -3.69 -13.70
C TRP A 44 -6.93 -2.71 -13.41
N ARG A 45 -6.64 -2.45 -12.14
CA ARG A 45 -5.49 -1.61 -11.78
C ARG A 45 -4.15 -2.22 -12.21
N SER A 46 -4.00 -3.54 -12.15
CA SER A 46 -2.75 -4.20 -12.50
C SER A 46 -2.53 -4.23 -14.01
N LEU A 47 -3.58 -4.44 -14.82
CA LEU A 47 -3.53 -4.34 -16.28
C LEU A 47 -3.12 -2.93 -16.72
N ALA A 48 -3.77 -1.89 -16.19
CA ALA A 48 -3.39 -0.52 -16.45
C ALA A 48 -1.95 -0.24 -15.95
N GLY A 49 -1.58 -0.79 -14.79
CA GLY A 49 -0.24 -0.65 -14.22
C GLY A 49 0.84 -1.25 -15.10
N ILE A 50 0.64 -2.42 -15.71
CA ILE A 50 1.59 -3.03 -16.66
C ILE A 50 1.82 -2.08 -17.83
N PHE A 51 0.74 -1.57 -18.43
CA PHE A 51 0.84 -0.64 -19.54
C PHE A 51 1.62 0.63 -19.15
N ILE A 52 1.27 1.25 -18.03
CA ILE A 52 1.95 2.47 -17.55
C ILE A 52 3.44 2.22 -17.28
N VAL A 53 3.78 1.12 -16.58
CA VAL A 53 5.19 0.79 -16.27
C VAL A 53 5.98 0.58 -17.54
N LEU A 54 5.45 -0.14 -18.54
CA LEU A 54 6.14 -0.39 -19.79
C LEU A 54 6.33 0.90 -20.59
N VAL A 55 5.31 1.76 -20.70
CA VAL A 55 5.40 3.05 -21.39
C VAL A 55 6.43 3.97 -20.71
N VAL A 56 6.39 4.07 -19.38
CA VAL A 56 7.34 4.87 -18.61
C VAL A 56 8.76 4.30 -18.76
N ALA A 57 8.93 2.99 -18.63
CA ALA A 57 10.22 2.35 -18.77
C ALA A 57 10.81 2.51 -20.19
N TRP A 58 9.96 2.45 -21.21
CA TRP A 58 10.37 2.74 -22.61
C TRP A 58 10.78 4.21 -22.77
N ARG A 59 9.96 5.16 -22.28
CA ARG A 59 10.20 6.61 -22.40
C ARG A 59 11.50 7.06 -21.73
N PHE A 60 11.86 6.43 -20.60
CA PHE A 60 13.06 6.74 -19.82
C PHE A 60 14.23 5.78 -20.07
N ASN A 61 14.13 4.91 -21.08
CA ASN A 61 15.17 3.92 -21.44
C ASN A 61 15.58 3.01 -20.27
N THR A 62 14.63 2.60 -19.43
CA THR A 62 14.86 1.72 -18.27
C THR A 62 14.35 0.28 -18.47
N LEU A 63 13.89 -0.09 -19.68
CA LEU A 63 13.43 -1.46 -19.98
C LEU A 63 14.50 -2.51 -19.70
N ASN A 64 15.77 -2.20 -19.99
CA ASN A 64 16.92 -3.08 -19.74
C ASN A 64 17.18 -3.34 -18.23
N GLN A 65 16.54 -2.58 -17.35
CA GLN A 65 16.61 -2.79 -15.90
C GLN A 65 15.64 -3.87 -15.41
N ILE A 66 14.68 -4.32 -16.25
CA ILE A 66 13.77 -5.41 -15.92
C ILE A 66 14.56 -6.73 -16.02
N LYS A 67 14.81 -7.31 -14.85
CA LYS A 67 15.60 -8.55 -14.72
C LYS A 67 14.74 -9.67 -14.13
N PHE A 68 15.07 -10.90 -14.49
CA PHE A 68 14.42 -12.12 -13.99
C PHE A 68 15.14 -12.71 -12.76
N ASN A 69 16.03 -11.95 -12.15
CA ASN A 69 16.74 -12.35 -10.94
C ASN A 69 15.88 -12.15 -9.69
N ASN A 70 16.13 -12.96 -8.67
CA ASN A 70 15.43 -12.88 -7.37
C ASN A 70 13.90 -13.07 -7.45
N LEU A 71 13.41 -13.85 -8.42
CA LEU A 71 11.97 -14.11 -8.60
C LEU A 71 11.31 -14.61 -7.32
N LYS A 72 11.98 -15.46 -6.52
CA LYS A 72 11.47 -15.92 -5.23
C LYS A 72 11.14 -14.75 -4.30
N LEU A 73 12.02 -13.75 -4.22
CA LEU A 73 11.80 -12.58 -3.35
C LEU A 73 10.71 -11.67 -3.92
N HIS A 74 10.64 -11.50 -5.25
CA HIS A 74 9.53 -10.84 -5.92
C HIS A 74 8.20 -11.54 -5.63
N THR A 75 8.16 -12.87 -5.68
CA THR A 75 6.95 -13.66 -5.36
C THR A 75 6.53 -13.46 -3.90
N ILE A 76 7.45 -13.59 -2.94
CA ILE A 76 7.16 -13.36 -1.51
C ILE A 76 6.59 -11.95 -1.31
N ARG A 77 7.23 -10.93 -1.90
CA ARG A 77 6.78 -9.55 -1.84
C ARG A 77 5.37 -9.40 -2.40
N ASN A 78 5.10 -9.98 -3.57
CA ASN A 78 3.84 -9.79 -4.27
C ASN A 78 2.69 -10.62 -3.68
N VAL A 79 2.96 -11.81 -3.16
CA VAL A 79 1.97 -12.60 -2.41
C VAL A 79 1.59 -11.87 -1.12
N SER A 80 2.58 -11.37 -0.35
CA SER A 80 2.30 -10.58 0.86
C SER A 80 1.48 -9.32 0.54
N HIS A 81 1.83 -8.63 -0.57
CA HIS A 81 1.11 -7.45 -1.00
C HIS A 81 -0.32 -7.77 -1.49
N PHE A 82 -0.48 -8.82 -2.29
CA PHE A 82 -1.78 -9.26 -2.79
C PHE A 82 -2.73 -9.60 -1.65
N PHE A 83 -2.26 -10.39 -0.70
CA PHE A 83 -3.01 -10.71 0.51
C PHE A 83 -3.43 -9.44 1.26
N GLY A 84 -2.48 -8.55 1.56
CA GLY A 84 -2.77 -7.29 2.25
C GLY A 84 -3.74 -6.40 1.47
N GLN A 85 -3.54 -6.25 0.17
CA GLN A 85 -4.35 -5.37 -0.67
C GLN A 85 -5.78 -5.88 -0.88
N THR A 86 -5.95 -7.20 -1.05
CA THR A 86 -7.29 -7.82 -1.17
C THR A 86 -8.08 -7.63 0.11
N LEU A 87 -7.49 -7.89 1.27
CA LEU A 87 -8.12 -7.67 2.57
C LEU A 87 -8.43 -6.18 2.79
N TRP A 88 -7.57 -5.29 2.32
CA TRP A 88 -7.77 -3.86 2.41
C TRP A 88 -8.96 -3.38 1.59
N TYR A 89 -9.10 -3.82 0.31
CA TYR A 89 -10.27 -3.48 -0.51
C TYR A 89 -11.55 -4.09 0.04
N PHE A 90 -11.50 -5.29 0.61
CA PHE A 90 -12.64 -5.85 1.32
C PHE A 90 -13.01 -4.99 2.55
N ALA A 91 -12.04 -4.61 3.36
CA ALA A 91 -12.27 -3.83 4.57
C ALA A 91 -12.78 -2.41 4.27
N VAL A 92 -12.29 -1.75 3.20
CA VAL A 92 -12.67 -0.37 2.84
C VAL A 92 -14.17 -0.21 2.62
N THR A 93 -14.86 -1.27 2.21
CA THR A 93 -16.32 -1.29 2.00
C THR A 93 -17.11 -1.69 3.24
N LYS A 94 -16.45 -2.25 4.28
CA LYS A 94 -17.12 -2.86 5.45
C LYS A 94 -16.94 -2.07 6.74
N VAL A 95 -15.91 -1.21 6.82
CA VAL A 95 -15.63 -0.40 8.02
C VAL A 95 -15.49 1.08 7.64
N THR A 96 -15.47 1.97 8.62
CA THR A 96 -15.19 3.39 8.39
C THR A 96 -13.72 3.56 7.94
N LEU A 97 -13.41 4.61 7.16
CA LEU A 97 -12.02 4.89 6.78
C LEU A 97 -11.13 5.09 8.00
N ALA A 98 -11.65 5.73 9.05
CA ALA A 98 -10.91 5.91 10.30
C ALA A 98 -10.53 4.56 10.95
N GLN A 99 -11.45 3.61 11.01
CA GLN A 99 -11.19 2.26 11.53
C GLN A 99 -10.21 1.49 10.63
N LEU A 100 -10.41 1.52 9.30
CA LEU A 100 -9.51 0.88 8.34
C LEU A 100 -8.07 1.34 8.55
N PHE A 101 -7.85 2.66 8.55
CA PHE A 101 -6.51 3.22 8.71
C PHE A 101 -5.95 3.00 10.11
N ALA A 102 -6.79 3.02 11.14
CA ALA A 102 -6.35 2.68 12.48
C ALA A 102 -5.68 1.29 12.52
N PHE A 103 -6.30 0.28 11.93
CA PHE A 103 -5.73 -1.07 11.89
C PHE A 103 -4.59 -1.21 10.88
N GLU A 104 -4.68 -0.61 9.68
CA GLU A 104 -3.62 -0.61 8.68
C GLU A 104 -2.31 -0.03 9.24
N PHE A 105 -2.40 1.04 10.04
CA PHE A 105 -1.24 1.69 10.65
C PHE A 105 -0.57 0.89 11.77
N THR A 106 -1.04 -0.31 12.07
CA THR A 106 -0.23 -1.28 12.82
C THR A 106 0.90 -1.86 11.96
N ALA A 107 0.89 -1.72 10.62
CA ALA A 107 1.95 -2.22 9.74
C ALA A 107 3.36 -1.72 10.12
N PRO A 108 3.61 -0.44 10.46
CA PRO A 108 4.92 0.00 10.94
C PRO A 108 5.41 -0.72 12.21
N LEU A 109 4.50 -1.16 13.10
CA LEU A 109 4.85 -1.99 14.25
C LEU A 109 5.43 -3.33 13.80
N TRP A 110 4.72 -4.01 12.90
CA TRP A 110 5.17 -5.28 12.34
C TRP A 110 6.50 -5.13 11.60
N VAL A 111 6.67 -4.06 10.81
CA VAL A 111 7.95 -3.74 10.15
C VAL A 111 9.05 -3.57 11.19
N ALA A 112 8.84 -2.79 12.23
CA ALA A 112 9.86 -2.51 13.25
C ALA A 112 10.26 -3.75 14.04
N LEU A 113 9.30 -4.64 14.36
CA LEU A 113 9.55 -5.89 15.06
C LEU A 113 10.31 -6.91 14.19
N ILE A 114 10.03 -6.95 12.90
CA ILE A 114 10.57 -7.95 11.97
C ILE A 114 11.85 -7.47 11.26
N ALA A 115 12.02 -6.16 11.04
CA ALA A 115 13.18 -5.58 10.35
C ALA A 115 14.53 -5.98 10.95
N PRO A 116 14.72 -6.05 12.28
CA PRO A 116 15.99 -6.54 12.87
C PRO A 116 16.36 -7.95 12.42
N LEU A 117 15.39 -8.83 12.25
CA LEU A 117 15.61 -10.24 11.89
C LEU A 117 16.06 -10.40 10.43
N PHE A 118 15.48 -9.62 9.51
CA PHE A 118 15.70 -9.80 8.07
C PHE A 118 16.56 -8.71 7.43
N LEU A 119 16.50 -7.48 7.95
CA LEU A 119 17.18 -6.32 7.36
C LEU A 119 18.47 -5.95 8.09
N LYS A 120 18.74 -6.54 9.25
CA LYS A 120 19.83 -6.16 10.17
C LYS A 120 19.73 -4.69 10.60
N GLU A 121 18.51 -4.15 10.67
CA GLU A 121 18.24 -2.80 11.17
C GLU A 121 18.19 -2.82 12.70
N THR A 122 18.72 -1.78 13.36
CA THR A 122 18.65 -1.66 14.81
C THR A 122 17.35 -1.00 15.24
N LEU A 123 16.64 -1.65 16.15
CA LEU A 123 15.49 -1.08 16.84
C LEU A 123 15.99 -0.23 18.01
N THR A 124 16.04 1.09 17.83
CA THR A 124 16.40 2.00 18.92
C THR A 124 15.21 2.26 19.83
N LYS A 125 15.46 2.62 21.11
CA LYS A 125 14.41 3.00 22.06
C LYS A 125 13.51 4.12 21.54
N THR A 126 14.08 5.09 20.84
CA THR A 126 13.34 6.21 20.23
C THR A 126 12.38 5.73 19.15
N LYS A 127 12.85 4.85 18.24
CA LYS A 127 11.98 4.26 17.20
C LYS A 127 10.82 3.47 17.82
N PHE A 128 11.12 2.63 18.80
CA PHE A 128 10.09 1.85 19.52
C PHE A 128 9.06 2.77 20.18
N LEU A 129 9.51 3.79 20.90
CA LEU A 129 8.62 4.74 21.57
C LEU A 129 7.73 5.51 20.58
N SER A 130 8.30 5.97 19.46
CA SER A 130 7.53 6.67 18.41
C SER A 130 6.43 5.80 17.82
N ILE A 131 6.73 4.52 17.53
CA ILE A 131 5.79 3.55 17.02
C ILE A 131 4.69 3.25 18.06
N PHE A 132 5.08 3.08 19.33
CA PHE A 132 4.16 2.82 20.42
C PHE A 132 3.18 3.97 20.67
N ILE A 133 3.67 5.21 20.66
CA ILE A 133 2.83 6.42 20.77
C ILE A 133 1.86 6.50 19.58
N GLY A 134 2.35 6.26 18.36
CA GLY A 134 1.50 6.20 17.17
C GLY A 134 0.39 5.15 17.31
N PHE A 135 0.72 3.96 17.81
CA PHE A 135 -0.25 2.89 18.04
C PHE A 135 -1.32 3.25 19.08
N ILE A 136 -0.94 3.90 20.19
CA ILE A 136 -1.91 4.41 21.18
C ILE A 136 -2.85 5.41 20.51
N GLY A 137 -2.33 6.36 19.73
CA GLY A 137 -3.15 7.31 18.98
C GLY A 137 -4.15 6.61 18.04
N ILE A 138 -3.72 5.53 17.38
CA ILE A 138 -4.56 4.70 16.52
C ILE A 138 -5.70 4.06 17.32
N LEU A 139 -5.41 3.44 18.46
CA LEU A 139 -6.44 2.81 19.31
C LEU A 139 -7.48 3.82 19.81
N MET A 140 -7.08 5.05 20.11
CA MET A 140 -7.99 6.12 20.50
C MET A 140 -8.96 6.52 19.37
N ILE A 141 -8.51 6.46 18.12
CA ILE A 141 -9.32 6.78 16.93
C ILE A 141 -10.21 5.59 16.54
N ALA A 142 -9.66 4.37 16.59
CA ALA A 142 -10.34 3.15 16.14
C ALA A 142 -11.58 2.82 16.99
N ARG A 143 -11.57 3.20 18.28
CA ARG A 143 -12.63 2.91 19.28
C ARG A 143 -13.27 1.55 18.99
N PRO A 144 -12.56 0.41 19.24
CA PRO A 144 -13.14 -0.90 19.01
C PRO A 144 -14.43 -0.99 19.85
N GLU A 145 -15.55 -1.15 19.14
CA GLU A 145 -16.85 -1.24 19.81
C GLU A 145 -16.92 -2.52 20.65
N ALA A 146 -17.69 -2.48 21.75
CA ALA A 146 -17.88 -3.62 22.65
C ALA A 146 -18.61 -4.82 21.98
N THR A 147 -19.07 -4.66 20.75
CA THR A 147 -19.84 -5.65 19.97
C THR A 147 -18.99 -6.77 19.33
N GLY A 148 -17.66 -6.72 19.50
CA GLY A 148 -16.74 -7.72 18.92
C GLY A 148 -16.15 -7.32 17.57
N LEU A 149 -15.24 -8.15 17.06
CA LEU A 149 -14.53 -7.91 15.82
C LEU A 149 -15.37 -8.37 14.62
N SER A 150 -15.76 -7.43 13.75
CA SER A 150 -16.40 -7.75 12.48
C SER A 150 -15.40 -8.34 11.46
N ALA A 151 -15.92 -9.04 10.42
CA ALA A 151 -15.08 -9.54 9.34
C ALA A 151 -14.27 -8.43 8.65
N GLY A 152 -14.84 -7.22 8.53
CA GLY A 152 -14.14 -6.05 8.00
C GLY A 152 -12.99 -5.59 8.89
N MET A 153 -13.18 -5.59 10.23
CA MET A 153 -12.11 -5.27 11.18
C MET A 153 -10.99 -6.32 11.15
N LEU A 154 -11.33 -7.61 11.10
CA LEU A 154 -10.34 -8.68 10.97
C LEU A 154 -9.53 -8.53 9.67
N ALA A 155 -10.20 -8.25 8.56
CA ALA A 155 -9.52 -7.98 7.30
C ALA A 155 -8.57 -6.77 7.41
N ALA A 156 -8.99 -5.69 8.05
CA ALA A 156 -8.16 -4.50 8.28
C ALA A 156 -6.93 -4.80 9.17
N ILE A 157 -7.07 -5.65 10.19
CA ILE A 157 -5.94 -6.08 11.04
C ILE A 157 -4.93 -6.91 10.24
N PHE A 158 -5.41 -7.92 9.49
CA PHE A 158 -4.53 -8.82 8.76
C PHE A 158 -3.92 -8.18 7.52
N CYS A 159 -4.56 -7.17 6.91
CA CYS A 159 -3.96 -6.44 5.80
C CYS A 159 -2.64 -5.77 6.21
N ALA A 160 -2.54 -5.26 7.44
CA ALA A 160 -1.33 -4.64 7.97
C ALA A 160 -0.14 -5.61 8.02
N VAL A 161 -0.38 -6.89 8.35
CA VAL A 161 0.67 -7.93 8.33
C VAL A 161 1.15 -8.18 6.91
N GLY A 162 0.22 -8.25 5.95
CA GLY A 162 0.54 -8.39 4.52
C GLY A 162 1.37 -7.21 4.00
N PHE A 163 1.00 -5.98 4.35
CA PHE A 163 1.75 -4.79 3.96
C PHE A 163 3.14 -4.72 4.62
N ALA A 164 3.26 -5.10 5.88
CA ALA A 164 4.56 -5.17 6.54
C ALA A 164 5.51 -6.16 5.84
N GLY A 165 5.03 -7.36 5.50
CA GLY A 165 5.80 -8.33 4.70
C GLY A 165 6.22 -7.77 3.34
N SER A 166 5.31 -7.08 2.66
CA SER A 166 5.60 -6.41 1.39
C SER A 166 6.67 -5.32 1.50
N ILE A 167 6.60 -4.45 2.53
CA ILE A 167 7.59 -3.39 2.79
C ILE A 167 8.97 -3.99 3.05
N LEU A 168 9.05 -5.01 3.91
CA LEU A 168 10.32 -5.68 4.24
C LEU A 168 10.95 -6.35 3.01
N ALA A 169 10.16 -7.09 2.24
CA ALA A 169 10.62 -7.72 1.01
C ALA A 169 11.01 -6.67 -0.06
N THR A 170 10.27 -5.55 -0.17
CA THR A 170 10.63 -4.42 -1.04
C THR A 170 11.98 -3.84 -0.63
N LYS A 171 12.21 -3.62 0.67
CA LYS A 171 13.51 -3.12 1.16
C LYS A 171 14.66 -4.08 0.84
N LEU A 172 14.44 -5.38 0.90
CA LEU A 172 15.45 -6.37 0.46
C LEU A 172 15.69 -6.28 -1.05
N LEU A 173 14.64 -6.15 -1.86
CA LEU A 173 14.74 -6.01 -3.31
C LEU A 173 15.48 -4.74 -3.73
N THR A 174 15.29 -3.61 -3.05
CA THR A 174 15.99 -2.35 -3.37
C THR A 174 17.50 -2.43 -3.23
N ARG A 175 18.05 -3.48 -2.61
CA ARG A 175 19.49 -3.72 -2.52
C ARG A 175 20.11 -4.18 -3.84
N THR A 176 19.31 -4.82 -4.71
CA THR A 176 19.82 -5.50 -5.93
C THR A 176 18.99 -5.21 -7.17
N GLN A 177 17.80 -4.66 -7.02
CA GLN A 177 16.85 -4.40 -8.11
C GLN A 177 16.56 -2.90 -8.23
N SER A 178 16.36 -2.43 -9.46
CA SER A 178 15.88 -1.07 -9.71
C SER A 178 14.39 -0.91 -9.36
N VAL A 179 13.97 0.33 -9.15
CA VAL A 179 12.55 0.67 -8.92
C VAL A 179 11.70 0.18 -10.10
N THR A 180 12.15 0.39 -11.34
CA THR A 180 11.46 -0.08 -12.55
C THR A 180 11.23 -1.60 -12.53
N CYS A 181 12.25 -2.39 -12.15
CA CYS A 181 12.14 -3.84 -12.05
C CYS A 181 11.13 -4.26 -10.97
N ILE A 182 11.17 -3.62 -9.81
CA ILE A 182 10.25 -3.91 -8.69
C ILE A 182 8.81 -3.61 -9.08
N LEU A 183 8.55 -2.47 -9.75
CA LEU A 183 7.21 -2.08 -10.19
C LEU A 183 6.69 -2.95 -11.33
N PHE A 184 7.55 -3.37 -12.25
CA PHE A 184 7.18 -4.31 -13.30
C PHE A 184 6.69 -5.63 -12.71
N TRP A 185 7.47 -6.24 -11.83
CA TRP A 185 7.06 -7.50 -11.17
C TRP A 185 5.87 -7.32 -10.24
N LEU A 186 5.71 -6.13 -9.63
CA LEU A 186 4.50 -5.80 -8.89
C LEU A 186 3.26 -5.95 -9.80
N THR A 187 3.23 -5.23 -10.90
CA THR A 187 2.05 -5.18 -11.76
C THR A 187 1.76 -6.52 -12.44
N VAL A 188 2.79 -7.21 -12.95
CA VAL A 188 2.64 -8.50 -13.61
C VAL A 188 2.15 -9.59 -12.64
N MET A 189 2.80 -9.75 -11.48
CA MET A 189 2.42 -10.80 -10.54
C MET A 189 1.05 -10.53 -9.90
N GLN A 190 0.72 -9.25 -9.61
CA GLN A 190 -0.61 -8.88 -9.15
C GLN A 190 -1.69 -9.20 -10.20
N CYS A 191 -1.42 -8.90 -11.48
CA CYS A 191 -2.33 -9.22 -12.57
C CYS A 191 -2.60 -10.73 -12.66
N VAL A 192 -1.55 -11.56 -12.62
CA VAL A 192 -1.70 -13.02 -12.68
C VAL A 192 -2.52 -13.54 -11.50
N MET A 193 -2.23 -13.11 -10.27
CA MET A 193 -2.98 -13.53 -9.09
C MET A 193 -4.45 -13.04 -9.15
N SER A 194 -4.66 -11.81 -9.62
CA SER A 194 -6.01 -11.24 -9.74
C SER A 194 -6.85 -11.96 -10.79
N ILE A 195 -6.28 -12.34 -11.95
CA ILE A 195 -7.00 -13.12 -12.98
C ILE A 195 -7.45 -14.46 -12.41
N ILE A 196 -6.58 -15.14 -11.66
CA ILE A 196 -6.90 -16.45 -11.06
C ILE A 196 -8.04 -16.29 -10.04
N CYS A 197 -7.98 -15.26 -9.18
CA CYS A 197 -8.98 -15.06 -8.14
C CYS A 197 -10.30 -14.48 -8.66
N ALA A 198 -10.25 -13.45 -9.52
CA ALA A 198 -11.45 -12.84 -10.10
C ALA A 198 -12.18 -13.77 -11.08
N GLY A 199 -11.45 -14.67 -11.76
CA GLY A 199 -12.05 -15.63 -12.69
C GLY A 199 -12.52 -16.94 -12.04
N PHE A 200 -12.43 -17.07 -10.72
CA PHE A 200 -12.76 -18.32 -10.03
C PHE A 200 -14.25 -18.71 -10.15
N ASP A 201 -15.14 -17.75 -10.19
CA ASP A 201 -16.59 -17.95 -10.40
C ASP A 201 -17.01 -17.93 -11.89
N GLY A 202 -16.05 -17.71 -12.81
CA GLY A 202 -16.26 -17.65 -14.24
C GLY A 202 -16.81 -16.31 -14.75
N ILE A 203 -16.95 -15.29 -13.88
CA ILE A 203 -17.48 -13.97 -14.23
C ILE A 203 -16.47 -12.93 -13.81
N ILE A 204 -16.04 -12.07 -14.74
CA ILE A 204 -15.19 -10.91 -14.47
C ILE A 204 -15.97 -9.67 -14.90
N ALA A 205 -16.37 -8.83 -13.94
CA ALA A 205 -17.08 -7.60 -14.22
C ALA A 205 -16.17 -6.59 -14.93
N LEU A 206 -16.71 -5.95 -15.97
CA LEU A 206 -16.04 -4.88 -16.70
C LEU A 206 -16.36 -3.54 -16.05
N PRO A 207 -15.37 -2.64 -15.90
CA PRO A 207 -15.64 -1.28 -15.49
C PRO A 207 -16.61 -0.61 -16.48
N ASN A 208 -17.65 0.00 -15.97
CA ASN A 208 -18.58 0.78 -16.79
C ASN A 208 -18.06 2.21 -16.98
N THR A 209 -18.70 3.00 -17.86
CA THR A 209 -18.29 4.37 -18.15
C THR A 209 -18.38 5.30 -16.94
N ALA A 210 -19.28 5.02 -15.99
CA ALA A 210 -19.46 5.84 -14.80
C ALA A 210 -18.34 5.66 -13.79
N ASN A 211 -17.73 4.44 -13.70
CA ASN A 211 -16.68 4.14 -12.73
C ASN A 211 -15.26 4.07 -13.32
N LEU A 212 -15.11 4.18 -14.64
CA LEU A 212 -13.81 4.09 -15.32
C LEU A 212 -12.79 5.13 -14.81
N HIS A 213 -13.25 6.33 -14.44
CA HIS A 213 -12.38 7.36 -13.87
C HIS A 213 -11.82 6.95 -12.49
N TRP A 214 -12.60 6.23 -11.67
CA TRP A 214 -12.12 5.70 -10.39
C TRP A 214 -11.08 4.60 -10.58
N VAL A 215 -11.28 3.73 -11.59
CA VAL A 215 -10.26 2.73 -11.98
C VAL A 215 -8.98 3.41 -12.40
N ALA A 216 -9.05 4.52 -13.16
CA ALA A 216 -7.87 5.30 -13.53
C ALA A 216 -7.18 5.91 -12.30
N VAL A 217 -7.93 6.48 -11.36
CA VAL A 217 -7.39 7.04 -10.10
C VAL A 217 -6.68 5.96 -9.28
N ILE A 218 -7.29 4.76 -9.13
CA ILE A 218 -6.64 3.65 -8.40
C ILE A 218 -5.38 3.18 -9.10
N SER A 219 -5.40 3.08 -10.43
CA SER A 219 -4.27 2.56 -11.21
C SER A 219 -3.07 3.51 -11.15
N VAL A 220 -3.29 4.80 -11.44
CA VAL A 220 -2.25 5.82 -11.40
C VAL A 220 -1.81 6.09 -9.97
N GLY A 221 -2.75 6.28 -9.06
CA GLY A 221 -2.46 6.54 -7.64
C GLY A 221 -1.71 5.39 -7.00
N GLY A 222 -2.17 4.15 -7.20
CA GLY A 222 -1.51 2.97 -6.66
C GLY A 222 -0.07 2.80 -7.20
N LEU A 223 0.14 3.00 -8.50
CA LEU A 223 1.47 2.90 -9.09
C LEU A 223 2.40 4.03 -8.60
N THR A 224 1.89 5.26 -8.55
CA THR A 224 2.64 6.42 -8.03
C THR A 224 3.01 6.23 -6.57
N ALA A 225 2.08 5.74 -5.73
CA ALA A 225 2.36 5.44 -4.34
C ALA A 225 3.47 4.39 -4.19
N HIS A 226 3.40 3.30 -4.96
CA HIS A 226 4.44 2.28 -4.94
C HIS A 226 5.78 2.74 -5.50
N PHE A 227 5.78 3.60 -6.50
CA PHE A 227 7.00 4.27 -6.97
C PHE A 227 7.63 5.12 -5.86
N CYS A 228 6.83 5.94 -5.19
CA CYS A 228 7.27 6.82 -4.11
C CYS A 228 7.82 6.03 -2.91
N ILE A 229 7.07 5.04 -2.39
CA ILE A 229 7.54 4.26 -1.25
C ILE A 229 8.77 3.40 -1.59
N THR A 230 8.81 2.80 -2.80
CA THR A 230 9.98 2.04 -3.23
C THR A 230 11.21 2.93 -3.34
N THR A 231 11.07 4.14 -3.88
CA THR A 231 12.15 5.13 -3.96
C THR A 231 12.58 5.57 -2.56
N ALA A 232 11.66 5.86 -1.65
CA ALA A 232 12.00 6.17 -0.25
C ALA A 232 12.78 5.02 0.42
N LEU A 233 12.40 3.77 0.17
CA LEU A 233 13.11 2.60 0.68
C LEU A 233 14.50 2.40 0.07
N THR A 234 14.84 2.97 -1.08
CA THR A 234 16.23 3.01 -1.56
C THR A 234 17.09 3.97 -0.74
N LEU A 235 16.50 5.06 -0.24
CA LEU A 235 17.19 6.16 0.44
C LEU A 235 17.31 5.97 1.94
N ALA A 236 16.33 5.30 2.59
CA ALA A 236 16.27 5.17 4.03
C ALA A 236 15.86 3.74 4.48
N PRO A 237 16.15 3.36 5.75
CA PRO A 237 15.72 2.11 6.35
C PRO A 237 14.19 1.97 6.40
N ALA A 238 13.69 0.73 6.33
CA ALA A 238 12.25 0.45 6.42
C ALA A 238 11.65 0.92 7.75
N SER A 239 12.42 0.82 8.85
CA SER A 239 12.03 1.30 10.18
C SER A 239 11.91 2.82 10.31
N ILE A 240 12.33 3.60 9.30
CA ILE A 240 12.13 5.05 9.20
C ILE A 240 11.01 5.34 8.19
N VAL A 241 11.01 4.67 7.04
CA VAL A 241 10.05 4.92 5.95
C VAL A 241 8.63 4.51 6.37
N ALA A 242 8.46 3.33 6.98
CA ALA A 242 7.12 2.84 7.34
C ALA A 242 6.35 3.75 8.31
N PRO A 243 6.94 4.31 9.39
CA PRO A 243 6.22 5.25 10.26
C PRO A 243 5.80 6.56 9.58
N LEU A 244 6.43 6.96 8.47
CA LEU A 244 6.02 8.16 7.74
C LEU A 244 4.63 8.01 7.10
N GLU A 245 4.11 6.81 6.97
CA GLU A 245 2.72 6.57 6.56
C GLU A 245 1.69 7.15 7.53
N PHE A 246 2.05 7.36 8.80
CA PHE A 246 1.18 8.03 9.77
C PHE A 246 0.81 9.47 9.36
N LEU A 247 1.60 10.11 8.48
CA LEU A 247 1.25 11.42 7.92
C LEU A 247 -0.07 11.39 7.12
N ARG A 248 -0.56 10.21 6.76
CA ARG A 248 -1.87 10.03 6.12
C ARG A 248 -3.04 10.31 7.07
N LEU A 249 -2.87 10.13 8.38
CA LEU A 249 -3.94 10.33 9.39
C LEU A 249 -4.54 11.74 9.36
N PRO A 250 -3.75 12.83 9.46
CA PRO A 250 -4.29 14.18 9.40
C PRO A 250 -5.01 14.47 8.08
N LEU A 251 -4.46 13.97 6.96
CA LEU A 251 -5.04 14.17 5.64
C LEU A 251 -6.41 13.50 5.52
N ILE A 252 -6.53 12.26 6.00
CA ILE A 252 -7.78 11.51 5.97
C ILE A 252 -8.79 12.06 6.95
N ALA A 253 -8.36 12.50 8.13
CA ALA A 253 -9.25 13.17 9.08
C ALA A 253 -9.87 14.43 8.46
N ALA A 254 -9.07 15.23 7.73
CA ALA A 254 -9.56 16.39 6.99
C ALA A 254 -10.55 15.99 5.88
N VAL A 255 -10.25 14.97 5.08
CA VAL A 255 -11.13 14.47 4.02
C VAL A 255 -12.43 13.89 4.61
N SER A 256 -12.35 13.09 5.67
CA SER A 256 -13.54 12.54 6.33
C SER A 256 -14.43 13.63 6.92
N TYR A 257 -13.83 14.67 7.48
CA TYR A 257 -14.59 15.80 8.01
C TYR A 257 -15.34 16.55 6.91
N THR A 258 -14.69 16.82 5.77
CA THR A 258 -15.32 17.54 4.65
C THR A 258 -16.41 16.71 3.97
N HIS A 259 -16.26 15.38 3.84
CA HIS A 259 -17.28 14.51 3.25
C HIS A 259 -18.44 14.16 4.19
N LEU A 260 -18.21 14.17 5.51
CA LEU A 260 -19.26 13.85 6.50
C LEU A 260 -20.06 15.09 6.96
N THR A 261 -19.51 16.29 6.83
CA THR A 261 -20.15 17.54 7.32
C THR A 261 -20.76 18.39 6.22
N LEU A 262 -20.49 18.13 4.94
CA LEU A 262 -21.20 18.79 3.84
C LEU A 262 -22.49 18.02 3.55
N PRO A 263 -23.67 18.69 3.62
CA PRO A 263 -24.91 18.05 3.25
C PRO A 263 -24.82 17.65 1.77
N THR A 264 -24.99 16.37 1.49
CA THR A 264 -25.25 15.88 0.14
C THR A 264 -26.52 16.56 -0.36
N LYS A 265 -26.37 17.54 -1.26
CA LYS A 265 -27.49 18.10 -2.02
C LYS A 265 -27.99 17.10 -3.02
#